data_b66844aab18cfd4ef0b74ea610544cf3
#
_entry.id   b66844aab18cfd4ef0b74ea610544cf3
#
_cell.length_a   1.000
_cell.length_b   1.000
_cell.length_c   1.000
_cell.angle_alpha   90.00
_cell.angle_beta   90.00
_cell.angle_gamma   90.00
#
_symmetry.space_group_name_H-M   'P 1'
#
loop_
_entity.id
_entity.type
_entity.pdbx_description
1 polymer ?
#
loop_
_entity_poly.entity_id
_entity_poly.type
_entity_poly.pdbx_seq_one_letter_code
_entity_poly.pdbx_strand_id
1 'polypeptide(L)'
;MSPDILRLAARGWQAWDGRLPRDGSRTIRAMSFTVLDHPLAADLLTSLRAKETGPAEYRSLTRRLGRLLVIEATRNLPIEPRIVDTPLERFEGARLATGLVAIPVLRAGLGLLDAVVDLYPDAVVGYLGMERDEDTHEPRDYYAKLPPMQGRRALVVDPMLATGGSGSAAVRYVKEAGATDI
;
A
#
# COMPACT_ATOMS: atom_id res chain seq x y z
N MET A 1 15.50 17.23 5.27
CA MET A 1 15.88 15.84 4.86
C MET A 1 16.96 15.97 3.80
N SER A 2 18.18 15.44 4.06
CA SER A 2 19.36 15.64 3.20
C SER A 2 19.16 15.00 1.81
N PRO A 3 19.65 15.63 0.71
CA PRO A 3 19.63 15.04 -0.63
C PRO A 3 20.34 13.68 -0.71
N ASP A 4 21.22 13.39 0.24
CA ASP A 4 21.99 12.15 0.29
C ASP A 4 21.13 10.91 0.65
N ILE A 5 20.03 11.09 1.39
CA ILE A 5 19.12 9.97 1.74
C ILE A 5 18.40 9.45 0.48
N LEU A 6 18.05 10.33 -0.45
CA LEU A 6 17.42 9.94 -1.72
C LEU A 6 18.42 9.23 -2.65
N ARG A 7 19.71 9.60 -2.59
CA ARG A 7 20.78 8.93 -3.35
C ARG A 7 21.13 7.56 -2.77
N LEU A 8 21.05 7.37 -1.45
CA LEU A 8 21.25 6.06 -0.82
C LEU A 8 20.10 5.10 -1.14
N ALA A 9 18.85 5.56 -1.11
CA ALA A 9 17.70 4.75 -1.51
C ALA A 9 17.84 4.29 -2.99
N ALA A 10 18.18 5.21 -3.90
CA ALA A 10 18.40 4.88 -5.30
C ALA A 10 19.57 3.90 -5.53
N ARG A 11 20.65 3.99 -4.75
CA ARG A 11 21.81 3.09 -4.85
C ARG A 11 21.54 1.69 -4.28
N GLY A 12 20.74 1.58 -3.22
CA GLY A 12 20.37 0.27 -2.65
C GLY A 12 19.53 -0.58 -3.61
N TRP A 13 18.78 0.04 -4.48
CA TRP A 13 17.94 -0.64 -5.49
C TRP A 13 18.71 -1.06 -6.74
N GLN A 14 19.81 -0.40 -7.08
CA GLN A 14 20.66 -0.76 -8.22
C GLN A 14 21.57 -1.96 -7.96
N ALA A 15 21.76 -2.38 -6.70
CA ALA A 15 22.64 -3.48 -6.33
C ALA A 15 21.95 -4.85 -6.25
N TRP A 16 20.61 -4.92 -6.45
CA TRP A 16 19.89 -6.19 -6.44
C TRP A 16 19.97 -6.85 -7.83
N ASP A 17 20.71 -7.94 -7.94
CA ASP A 17 20.98 -8.67 -9.20
C ASP A 17 19.86 -9.62 -9.64
N GLY A 18 18.69 -9.58 -8.99
CA GLY A 18 17.55 -10.42 -9.33
C GLY A 18 17.68 -11.90 -8.99
N ARG A 19 18.74 -12.32 -8.27
CA ARG A 19 18.95 -13.74 -7.93
C ARG A 19 18.42 -14.06 -6.54
N LEU A 20 17.53 -15.05 -6.48
CA LEU A 20 17.04 -15.63 -5.22
C LEU A 20 18.07 -16.59 -4.63
N PRO A 21 18.11 -16.76 -3.28
CA PRO A 21 18.90 -17.79 -2.64
C PRO A 21 18.50 -19.20 -3.14
N ARG A 22 19.50 -20.06 -3.36
CA ARG A 22 19.31 -21.41 -3.94
C ARG A 22 18.93 -22.47 -2.90
N ASP A 23 18.21 -22.14 -1.86
CA ASP A 23 17.90 -23.06 -0.75
C ASP A 23 16.50 -23.67 -0.75
N GLY A 24 15.90 -23.87 -1.90
CA GLY A 24 14.75 -24.77 -2.06
C GLY A 24 13.45 -24.42 -1.30
N SER A 25 13.35 -23.27 -0.65
CA SER A 25 12.16 -22.89 0.09
C SER A 25 11.25 -21.94 -0.70
N ARG A 26 10.07 -22.43 -1.01
CA ARG A 26 8.84 -21.74 -1.45
C ARG A 26 9.01 -20.56 -2.40
N THR A 27 8.54 -20.71 -3.60
CA THR A 27 8.39 -19.70 -4.65
C THR A 27 7.84 -18.40 -4.09
N ILE A 28 8.71 -17.45 -3.78
CA ILE A 28 8.32 -16.04 -3.62
C ILE A 28 7.97 -15.59 -5.03
N ARG A 29 6.69 -15.41 -5.31
CA ARG A 29 6.22 -14.76 -6.53
C ARG A 29 6.99 -13.45 -6.65
N ALA A 30 7.69 -13.24 -7.77
CA ALA A 30 8.56 -12.10 -7.96
C ALA A 30 7.82 -10.81 -7.54
N MET A 31 8.40 -10.05 -6.61
CA MET A 31 7.85 -8.73 -6.25
C MET A 31 7.94 -7.85 -7.49
N SER A 32 6.80 -7.44 -8.01
CA SER A 32 6.74 -6.45 -9.08
C SER A 32 6.79 -5.05 -8.44
N PHE A 33 7.72 -4.23 -8.89
CA PHE A 33 7.78 -2.82 -8.53
C PHE A 33 7.12 -2.00 -9.64
N THR A 34 6.09 -1.23 -9.29
CA THR A 34 5.40 -0.34 -10.22
C THR A 34 5.58 1.10 -9.79
N VAL A 35 6.12 1.93 -10.68
CA VAL A 35 6.16 3.38 -10.49
C VAL A 35 4.91 3.97 -11.13
N LEU A 36 4.18 4.79 -10.37
CA LEU A 36 3.06 5.54 -10.91
C LEU A 36 3.60 6.67 -11.78
N ASP A 37 3.56 6.47 -13.10
CA ASP A 37 3.92 7.48 -14.11
C ASP A 37 2.65 8.21 -14.57
N HIS A 38 2.35 9.31 -13.90
CA HIS A 38 1.17 10.13 -14.19
C HIS A 38 1.46 11.61 -13.93
N PRO A 39 1.17 12.55 -14.87
CA PRO A 39 1.48 13.98 -14.71
C PRO A 39 0.89 14.60 -13.44
N LEU A 40 -0.35 14.25 -13.09
CA LEU A 40 -0.98 14.72 -11.85
C LEU A 40 -0.26 14.19 -10.59
N ALA A 41 0.26 12.96 -10.62
CA ALA A 41 1.04 12.44 -9.50
C ALA A 41 2.35 13.19 -9.34
N ALA A 42 3.01 13.54 -10.43
CA ALA A 42 4.23 14.34 -10.43
C ALA A 42 3.99 15.76 -9.87
N ASP A 43 2.91 16.42 -10.26
CA ASP A 43 2.49 17.74 -9.75
C ASP A 43 2.21 17.71 -8.25
N LEU A 44 1.37 16.74 -7.81
CA LEU A 44 1.04 16.56 -6.39
C LEU A 44 2.28 16.25 -5.54
N LEU A 45 3.18 15.39 -6.05
CA LEU A 45 4.40 15.02 -5.36
C LEU A 45 5.37 16.21 -5.25
N THR A 46 5.45 17.05 -6.28
CA THR A 46 6.25 18.27 -6.27
C THR A 46 5.76 19.21 -5.17
N SER A 47 4.46 19.49 -5.12
CA SER A 47 3.85 20.32 -4.09
C SER A 47 4.00 19.72 -2.67
N LEU A 48 3.82 18.40 -2.53
CA LEU A 48 3.98 17.69 -1.25
C LEU A 48 5.41 17.78 -0.70
N ARG A 49 6.41 17.86 -1.59
CA ARG A 49 7.84 17.98 -1.23
C ARG A 49 8.30 19.41 -0.99
N ALA A 50 7.51 20.40 -1.34
CA ALA A 50 7.86 21.80 -1.14
C ALA A 50 8.02 22.09 0.35
N LYS A 51 9.08 22.80 0.72
CA LYS A 51 9.40 23.11 2.11
C LYS A 51 8.32 23.97 2.79
N GLU A 52 7.64 24.78 1.98
CA GLU A 52 6.60 25.72 2.38
C GLU A 52 5.24 25.07 2.61
N THR A 53 5.07 23.80 2.20
CA THR A 53 3.79 23.07 2.33
C THR A 53 3.41 22.90 3.78
N GLY A 54 2.35 23.58 4.18
CA GLY A 54 1.81 23.54 5.54
C GLY A 54 1.11 22.22 5.87
N PRO A 55 0.87 21.90 7.15
CA PRO A 55 0.32 20.61 7.57
C PRO A 55 -1.06 20.27 6.98
N ALA A 56 -1.93 21.26 6.79
CA ALA A 56 -3.26 21.05 6.22
C ALA A 56 -3.18 20.69 4.73
N GLU A 57 -2.34 21.43 4.00
CA GLU A 57 -2.09 21.19 2.58
C GLU A 57 -1.40 19.83 2.38
N TYR A 58 -0.38 19.51 3.18
CA TYR A 58 0.30 18.23 3.17
C TYR A 58 -0.68 17.06 3.27
N ARG A 59 -1.62 17.10 4.23
CA ARG A 59 -2.67 16.07 4.37
C ARG A 59 -3.56 15.97 3.14
N SER A 60 -3.96 17.11 2.56
CA SER A 60 -4.77 17.16 1.35
C SER A 60 -4.04 16.54 0.15
N LEU A 61 -2.79 16.92 -0.06
CA LEU A 61 -1.94 16.39 -1.13
C LEU A 61 -1.68 14.88 -0.97
N THR A 62 -1.41 14.43 0.27
CA THR A 62 -1.22 13.00 0.58
C THR A 62 -2.47 12.20 0.23
N ARG A 63 -3.67 12.68 0.58
CA ARG A 63 -4.93 12.01 0.23
C ARG A 63 -5.15 11.95 -1.28
N ARG A 64 -4.91 13.05 -1.99
CA ARG A 64 -5.07 13.12 -3.45
C ARG A 64 -4.09 12.18 -4.16
N LEU A 65 -2.82 12.20 -3.78
CA LEU A 65 -1.80 11.29 -4.32
C LEU A 65 -2.11 9.83 -3.94
N GLY A 66 -2.56 9.59 -2.71
CA GLY A 66 -2.98 8.29 -2.22
C GLY A 66 -4.08 7.65 -3.07
N ARG A 67 -5.07 8.42 -3.53
CA ARG A 67 -6.12 7.91 -4.44
C ARG A 67 -5.55 7.40 -5.77
N LEU A 68 -4.59 8.11 -6.36
CA LEU A 68 -3.92 7.67 -7.59
C LEU A 68 -3.13 6.37 -7.36
N LEU A 69 -2.43 6.28 -6.24
CA LEU A 69 -1.70 5.07 -5.85
C LEU A 69 -2.63 3.88 -5.63
N VAL A 70 -3.76 4.09 -4.94
CA VAL A 70 -4.76 3.04 -4.68
C VAL A 70 -5.39 2.55 -5.97
N ILE A 71 -5.75 3.45 -6.90
CA ILE A 71 -6.29 3.08 -8.21
C ILE A 71 -5.29 2.20 -8.97
N GLU A 72 -4.01 2.56 -8.97
CA GLU A 72 -2.99 1.77 -9.66
C GLU A 72 -2.75 0.42 -8.96
N ALA A 73 -2.63 0.40 -7.64
CA ALA A 73 -2.41 -0.81 -6.86
C ALA A 73 -3.57 -1.82 -6.96
N THR A 74 -4.79 -1.32 -7.26
CA THR A 74 -6.01 -2.14 -7.37
C THR A 74 -6.42 -2.42 -8.83
N ARG A 75 -5.61 -2.02 -9.81
CA ARG A 75 -5.89 -2.18 -11.24
C ARG A 75 -6.26 -3.62 -11.64
N ASN A 76 -5.69 -4.61 -10.98
CA ASN A 76 -5.86 -6.03 -11.28
C ASN A 76 -6.80 -6.75 -10.30
N LEU A 77 -7.71 -6.02 -9.63
CA LEU A 77 -8.73 -6.66 -8.81
C LEU A 77 -9.68 -7.47 -9.70
N PRO A 78 -10.01 -8.71 -9.30
CA PRO A 78 -10.95 -9.53 -10.04
C PRO A 78 -12.36 -8.93 -9.96
N ILE A 79 -13.07 -9.01 -11.09
CA ILE A 79 -14.47 -8.60 -11.20
C ILE A 79 -15.34 -9.81 -11.56
N GLU A 80 -16.60 -9.76 -11.18
CA GLU A 80 -17.63 -10.72 -11.56
C GLU A 80 -18.87 -10.03 -12.12
N PRO A 81 -19.67 -10.70 -12.98
CA PRO A 81 -20.90 -10.13 -13.52
C PRO A 81 -21.90 -9.76 -12.40
N ARG A 82 -22.56 -8.64 -12.56
CA ARG A 82 -23.69 -8.21 -11.72
C ARG A 82 -24.81 -7.67 -12.60
N ILE A 83 -25.97 -8.32 -12.51
CA ILE A 83 -27.16 -7.84 -13.18
C ILE A 83 -27.86 -6.80 -12.29
N VAL A 84 -28.26 -5.68 -12.87
CA VAL A 84 -29.01 -4.61 -12.22
C VAL A 84 -30.17 -4.16 -13.11
N ASP A 85 -31.26 -3.76 -12.49
CA ASP A 85 -32.35 -3.10 -13.20
C ASP A 85 -32.11 -1.59 -13.22
N THR A 86 -32.06 -1.01 -14.41
CA THR A 86 -31.96 0.44 -14.59
C THR A 86 -33.32 1.02 -14.92
N PRO A 87 -33.51 2.33 -14.90
CA PRO A 87 -34.81 2.95 -15.31
C PRO A 87 -35.22 2.65 -16.75
N LEU A 88 -34.31 2.24 -17.61
CA LEU A 88 -34.55 1.99 -19.03
C LEU A 88 -34.61 0.50 -19.37
N GLU A 89 -33.70 -0.29 -18.84
CA GLU A 89 -33.56 -1.72 -19.17
C GLU A 89 -32.77 -2.49 -18.10
N ARG A 90 -32.86 -3.80 -18.20
CA ARG A 90 -31.99 -4.71 -17.42
C ARG A 90 -30.58 -4.67 -18.01
N PHE A 91 -29.57 -4.40 -17.14
CA PHE A 91 -28.19 -4.21 -17.55
C PHE A 91 -27.27 -5.23 -16.85
N GLU A 92 -26.39 -5.83 -17.61
CA GLU A 92 -25.32 -6.68 -17.09
C GLU A 92 -24.05 -5.83 -16.91
N GLY A 93 -23.76 -5.49 -15.67
CA GLY A 93 -22.57 -4.76 -15.25
C GLY A 93 -21.57 -5.66 -14.55
N ALA A 94 -20.68 -5.06 -13.77
CA ALA A 94 -19.65 -5.77 -13.01
C ALA A 94 -19.58 -5.27 -11.56
N ARG A 95 -19.12 -6.14 -10.68
CA ARG A 95 -18.71 -5.80 -9.31
C ARG A 95 -17.36 -6.44 -8.97
N LEU A 96 -16.74 -5.97 -7.91
CA LEU A 96 -15.54 -6.63 -7.39
C LEU A 96 -15.90 -8.04 -6.89
N ALA A 97 -15.11 -9.03 -7.30
CA ALA A 97 -15.31 -10.42 -6.91
C ALA A 97 -14.79 -10.73 -5.49
N THR A 98 -13.91 -9.86 -4.96
CA THR A 98 -13.27 -10.05 -3.64
C THR A 98 -13.37 -8.78 -2.80
N GLY A 99 -13.52 -8.95 -1.48
CA GLY A 99 -13.42 -7.85 -0.54
C GLY A 99 -11.98 -7.34 -0.39
N LEU A 100 -11.84 -6.13 0.10
CA LEU A 100 -10.56 -5.48 0.38
C LEU A 100 -10.34 -5.32 1.89
N VAL A 101 -9.11 -5.56 2.34
CA VAL A 101 -8.65 -5.21 3.69
C VAL A 101 -7.59 -4.14 3.57
N ALA A 102 -7.84 -2.97 4.15
CA ALA A 102 -6.86 -1.87 4.23
C ALA A 102 -6.05 -2.00 5.52
N ILE A 103 -4.74 -1.98 5.43
CA ILE A 103 -3.84 -2.17 6.57
C ILE A 103 -2.80 -1.04 6.58
N PRO A 104 -3.11 0.09 7.24
CA PRO A 104 -2.12 1.13 7.46
C PRO A 104 -1.04 0.68 8.44
N VAL A 105 0.21 0.90 8.08
CA VAL A 105 1.35 0.81 9.01
C VAL A 105 1.35 2.07 9.87
N LEU A 106 1.06 1.91 11.13
CA LEU A 106 0.93 3.04 12.06
C LEU A 106 2.30 3.65 12.37
N ARG A 107 2.35 4.95 12.49
CA ARG A 107 1.26 5.94 12.44
C ARG A 107 1.11 6.56 11.04
N ALA A 108 2.17 6.60 10.24
CA ALA A 108 2.22 7.33 8.97
C ALA A 108 1.21 6.81 7.93
N GLY A 109 0.93 5.50 7.92
CA GLY A 109 -0.04 4.86 7.03
C GLY A 109 -1.47 5.38 7.15
N LEU A 110 -1.83 6.00 8.29
CA LEU A 110 -3.14 6.64 8.45
C LEU A 110 -3.39 7.74 7.41
N GLY A 111 -2.35 8.44 6.96
CA GLY A 111 -2.48 9.46 5.92
C GLY A 111 -2.96 8.91 4.55
N LEU A 112 -2.75 7.62 4.29
CA LEU A 112 -3.20 6.96 3.07
C LEU A 112 -4.52 6.18 3.26
N LEU A 113 -4.90 5.86 4.49
CA LEU A 113 -6.11 5.10 4.79
C LEU A 113 -7.37 5.79 4.26
N ASP A 114 -7.47 7.10 4.42
CA ASP A 114 -8.60 7.89 3.91
C ASP A 114 -8.78 7.70 2.40
N ALA A 115 -7.68 7.64 1.64
CA ALA A 115 -7.72 7.43 0.21
C ALA A 115 -8.27 6.05 -0.17
N VAL A 116 -8.00 5.02 0.65
CA VAL A 116 -8.53 3.67 0.44
C VAL A 116 -10.02 3.64 0.71
N VAL A 117 -10.46 4.13 1.87
CA VAL A 117 -11.88 4.05 2.26
C VAL A 117 -12.77 4.99 1.43
N ASP A 118 -12.24 6.08 0.90
CA ASP A 118 -12.95 6.94 -0.05
C ASP A 118 -13.29 6.21 -1.36
N LEU A 119 -12.40 5.32 -1.83
CA LEU A 119 -12.60 4.55 -3.07
C LEU A 119 -13.30 3.21 -2.82
N TYR A 120 -13.09 2.63 -1.65
CA TYR A 120 -13.64 1.34 -1.23
C TYR A 120 -14.29 1.47 0.15
N PRO A 121 -15.51 2.04 0.25
CA PRO A 121 -16.18 2.27 1.54
C PRO A 121 -16.42 0.99 2.34
N ASP A 122 -16.58 -0.14 1.66
CA ASP A 122 -16.78 -1.45 2.28
C ASP A 122 -15.47 -2.16 2.65
N ALA A 123 -14.31 -1.50 2.49
CA ALA A 123 -13.02 -2.06 2.89
C ALA A 123 -13.00 -2.27 4.41
N VAL A 124 -12.63 -3.47 4.83
CA VAL A 124 -12.38 -3.75 6.25
C VAL A 124 -11.01 -3.22 6.62
N VAL A 125 -10.89 -2.59 7.79
CA VAL A 125 -9.62 -1.99 8.22
C VAL A 125 -8.97 -2.85 9.30
N GLY A 126 -7.70 -3.19 9.07
CA GLY A 126 -6.79 -3.74 10.08
C GLY A 126 -5.71 -2.72 10.41
N TYR A 127 -5.00 -2.90 11.52
CA TYR A 127 -3.95 -1.97 11.94
C TYR A 127 -2.70 -2.73 12.34
N LEU A 128 -1.55 -2.25 11.88
CA LEU A 128 -0.24 -2.70 12.30
C LEU A 128 0.56 -1.53 12.85
N GLY A 129 0.90 -1.57 14.14
CA GLY A 129 1.77 -0.62 14.79
C GLY A 129 3.19 -1.13 14.77
N MET A 130 4.08 -0.41 14.10
CA MET A 130 5.49 -0.73 14.02
C MET A 130 6.33 0.46 14.47
N GLU A 131 7.30 0.19 15.30
CA GLU A 131 8.34 1.13 15.70
C GLU A 131 9.70 0.55 15.37
N ARG A 132 10.71 1.39 15.34
CA ARG A 132 12.09 0.92 15.26
C ARG A 132 12.64 0.85 16.68
N ASP A 133 13.26 -0.26 16.99
CA ASP A 133 14.08 -0.36 18.20
C ASP A 133 15.17 0.71 18.16
N GLU A 134 15.35 1.46 19.24
CA GLU A 134 16.25 2.61 19.28
C GLU A 134 17.73 2.19 19.17
N ASP A 135 18.07 0.99 19.64
CA ASP A 135 19.45 0.48 19.67
C ASP A 135 19.79 -0.32 18.40
N THR A 136 18.91 -1.21 17.98
CA THR A 136 19.17 -2.14 16.86
C THR A 136 18.67 -1.62 15.53
N HIS A 137 17.78 -0.62 15.53
CA HIS A 137 17.05 -0.10 14.38
C HIS A 137 16.18 -1.14 13.65
N GLU A 138 15.98 -2.31 14.26
CA GLU A 138 15.12 -3.35 13.74
C GLU A 138 13.64 -3.00 13.94
N PRO A 139 12.76 -3.37 12.98
CA PRO A 139 11.33 -3.15 13.14
C PRO A 139 10.79 -4.04 14.25
N ARG A 140 10.15 -3.42 15.24
CA ARG A 140 9.42 -4.07 16.32
C ARG A 140 7.95 -3.72 16.22
N ASP A 141 7.09 -4.73 16.32
CA ASP A 141 5.65 -4.51 16.42
C ASP A 141 5.27 -4.19 17.86
N TYR A 142 4.42 -3.21 18.03
CA TYR A 142 3.81 -2.88 19.33
C TYR A 142 2.28 -3.05 19.30
N TYR A 143 1.69 -3.22 18.13
CA TYR A 143 0.25 -3.39 17.98
C TYR A 143 -0.08 -4.11 16.68
N ALA A 144 -0.86 -5.18 16.77
CA ALA A 144 -1.39 -5.88 15.61
C ALA A 144 -2.86 -6.23 15.85
N LYS A 145 -3.75 -5.68 15.05
CA LYS A 145 -5.17 -6.06 15.05
C LYS A 145 -5.62 -6.21 13.60
N LEU A 146 -5.64 -7.45 13.14
CA LEU A 146 -6.00 -7.79 11.77
C LEU A 146 -7.35 -8.49 11.73
N PRO A 147 -8.23 -8.17 10.77
CA PRO A 147 -9.47 -8.88 10.54
C PRO A 147 -9.21 -10.24 9.87
N PRO A 148 -10.21 -11.13 9.74
CA PRO A 148 -10.12 -12.32 8.92
C PRO A 148 -9.75 -11.98 7.47
N MET A 149 -8.73 -12.65 6.92
CA MET A 149 -8.14 -12.35 5.60
C MET A 149 -8.69 -13.24 4.48
N GLN A 150 -9.36 -14.35 4.82
CA GLN A 150 -9.84 -15.35 3.84
C GLN A 150 -10.78 -14.70 2.81
N GLY A 151 -10.51 -14.95 1.53
CA GLY A 151 -11.31 -14.43 0.43
C GLY A 151 -11.20 -12.92 0.20
N ARG A 152 -10.19 -12.27 0.78
CA ARG A 152 -9.93 -10.83 0.64
C ARG A 152 -8.52 -10.56 0.15
N ARG A 153 -8.37 -9.47 -0.61
CA ARG A 153 -7.06 -8.92 -0.92
C ARG A 153 -6.65 -7.94 0.19
N ALA A 154 -5.42 -8.05 0.66
CA ALA A 154 -4.86 -7.10 1.61
C ALA A 154 -4.11 -5.99 0.88
N LEU A 155 -4.37 -4.75 1.27
CA LEU A 155 -3.66 -3.56 0.82
C LEU A 155 -2.93 -2.94 2.00
N VAL A 156 -1.62 -3.17 2.08
CA VAL A 156 -0.75 -2.57 3.09
C VAL A 156 -0.34 -1.18 2.62
N VAL A 157 -0.60 -0.16 3.43
CA VAL A 157 -0.31 1.24 3.06
C VAL A 157 0.67 1.88 4.04
N ASP A 158 1.75 2.42 3.47
CA ASP A 158 2.78 3.19 4.18
C ASP A 158 3.32 4.28 3.23
N PRO A 159 3.27 5.56 3.62
CA PRO A 159 3.72 6.66 2.77
C PRO A 159 5.25 6.77 2.66
N MET A 160 6.00 6.01 3.44
CA MET A 160 7.45 6.14 3.50
C MET A 160 8.15 4.79 3.41
N LEU A 161 8.65 4.47 2.24
CA LEU A 161 9.50 3.32 2.00
C LEU A 161 10.98 3.77 2.01
N ALA A 162 11.70 3.52 3.12
CA ALA A 162 13.15 3.78 3.23
C ALA A 162 13.93 2.48 2.94
N THR A 163 14.22 1.70 3.96
CA THR A 163 14.94 0.41 3.83
C THR A 163 14.01 -0.77 3.49
N GLY A 164 12.70 -0.56 3.56
CA GLY A 164 11.69 -1.60 3.36
C GLY A 164 11.45 -2.49 4.59
N GLY A 165 12.14 -2.26 5.71
CA GLY A 165 12.03 -3.11 6.90
C GLY A 165 10.59 -3.17 7.44
N SER A 166 9.94 -2.03 7.68
CA SER A 166 8.54 -1.99 8.16
C SER A 166 7.58 -2.62 7.15
N GLY A 167 7.75 -2.32 5.85
CA GLY A 167 6.91 -2.92 4.80
C GLY A 167 7.06 -4.44 4.73
N SER A 168 8.28 -4.96 4.79
CA SER A 168 8.56 -6.41 4.78
C SER A 168 7.98 -7.10 6.02
N ALA A 169 8.12 -6.49 7.19
CA ALA A 169 7.53 -7.00 8.42
C ALA A 169 5.99 -6.99 8.34
N ALA A 170 5.38 -5.90 7.85
CA ALA A 170 3.93 -5.81 7.67
C ALA A 170 3.40 -6.90 6.74
N VAL A 171 4.05 -7.11 5.58
CA VAL A 171 3.67 -8.18 4.64
C VAL A 171 3.77 -9.56 5.29
N ARG A 172 4.80 -9.82 6.10
CA ARG A 172 4.94 -11.07 6.84
C ARG A 172 3.78 -11.29 7.79
N TYR A 173 3.44 -10.30 8.64
CA TYR A 173 2.30 -10.36 9.56
C TYR A 173 0.98 -10.64 8.84
N VAL A 174 0.74 -9.96 7.74
CA VAL A 174 -0.46 -10.12 6.94
C VAL A 174 -0.56 -11.52 6.33
N LYS A 175 0.57 -12.10 5.89
CA LYS A 175 0.64 -13.50 5.43
C LYS A 175 0.39 -14.51 6.55
N GLU A 176 0.99 -14.30 7.72
CA GLU A 176 0.78 -15.14 8.90
C GLU A 176 -0.68 -15.09 9.38
N ALA A 177 -1.37 -13.96 9.20
CA ALA A 177 -2.81 -13.83 9.43
C ALA A 177 -3.70 -14.49 8.37
N GLY A 178 -3.11 -15.14 7.36
CA GLY A 178 -3.81 -15.93 6.35
C GLY A 178 -4.13 -15.19 5.05
N ALA A 179 -3.55 -14.02 4.79
CA ALA A 179 -3.69 -13.37 3.50
C ALA A 179 -2.93 -14.14 2.41
N THR A 180 -3.63 -14.41 1.31
CA THR A 180 -3.06 -15.10 0.14
C THR A 180 -2.73 -14.14 -0.99
N ASP A 181 -3.30 -12.92 -0.95
CA ASP A 181 -3.14 -11.87 -1.95
C ASP A 181 -2.91 -10.52 -1.22
N ILE A 182 -1.73 -9.90 -1.48
CA ILE A 182 -1.28 -8.66 -0.83
C ILE A 182 -0.76 -7.71 -1.90
#